data_e8c2ece9121d7c205474bc6b9cf85e7e
#
_entry.id   e8c2ece9121d7c205474bc6b9cf85e7e
#
_cell.length_a   1.000
_cell.length_b   1.000
_cell.length_c   1.000
_cell.angle_alpha   90.00
_cell.angle_beta   90.00
_cell.angle_gamma   90.00
#
_symmetry.space_group_name_H-M   'P 1'
#
loop_
_entity.id
_entity.type
_entity.pdbx_description
1 polymer ?
#
loop_
_entity_poly.entity_id
_entity_poly.type
_entity_poly.pdbx_seq_one_letter_code
_entity_poly.pdbx_strand_id
1 'polypeptide(L)'
;MRHLFPALALVATLSFLCPADAQGQKGPSHRLLDKILAPSRALDPNAIYVPAPRWTFAVTGDLRQASFFQTQDFSLPSAKLSPSGELIIQETPVHLSANLRGKLGTAAGVQVGYGDLCFSLSKNLGGEDTEHVFSFDYQSAGYALQVQYFSYLNPVNYHQTFGEEGDWAYRDEDGMTEKPGQLRSFLVDAFYAFNRRTFAYSAAYRGNLFQKRSAGSWMFGSKVILGEYRIDPEEEVAHWVNGQARQTTAQVSLGGGYSYNLVPFHRQPYAERDKGLRNLIINLTFLPMVTFFNQFSSTAYNDLENGVYTRVDKDVRNGKLQVNYVARIGIGYTYNQFSVNLSASNNDYSYQGISSLTYGGFSSDAVETKGSFFRWTTTLRLGMRF
;
A
#
# COMPACT_ATOMS: atom_id res chain seq x y z
N MET A 1 -10.57 7.24 12.65
CA MET A 1 -10.15 5.81 12.79
C MET A 1 -10.94 4.99 13.84
N ARG A 2 -11.59 5.57 14.85
CA ARG A 2 -12.40 4.81 15.85
C ARG A 2 -13.59 4.00 15.25
N HIS A 3 -14.03 4.28 14.03
CA HIS A 3 -15.16 3.61 13.37
C HIS A 3 -14.78 2.53 12.35
N LEU A 4 -13.48 2.34 12.06
CA LEU A 4 -13.01 1.28 11.13
C LEU A 4 -12.75 -0.07 11.81
N PHE A 5 -12.49 -0.06 13.13
CA PHE A 5 -12.29 -1.28 13.91
C PHE A 5 -13.51 -2.21 13.97
N PRO A 6 -14.76 -1.73 14.06
CA PRO A 6 -15.92 -2.63 14.11
C PRO A 6 -16.18 -3.36 12.77
N ALA A 7 -15.85 -2.77 11.63
CA ALA A 7 -16.01 -3.43 10.33
C ALA A 7 -15.00 -4.56 10.11
N LEU A 8 -13.75 -4.37 10.56
CA LEU A 8 -12.71 -5.43 10.53
C LEU A 8 -13.02 -6.55 11.54
N ALA A 9 -13.55 -6.21 12.71
CA ALA A 9 -14.01 -7.21 13.69
C ALA A 9 -15.20 -8.02 13.16
N LEU A 10 -16.09 -7.43 12.37
CA LEU A 10 -17.24 -8.13 11.78
C LEU A 10 -16.78 -9.14 10.71
N VAL A 11 -15.75 -8.82 9.91
CA VAL A 11 -15.17 -9.76 8.93
C VAL A 11 -14.42 -10.89 9.64
N ALA A 12 -13.69 -10.60 10.72
CA ALA A 12 -12.98 -11.61 11.51
C ALA A 12 -13.95 -12.53 12.28
N THR A 13 -15.04 -12.00 12.85
CA THR A 13 -16.06 -12.81 13.55
C THR A 13 -16.85 -13.71 12.61
N LEU A 14 -17.09 -13.31 11.36
CA LEU A 14 -17.68 -14.18 10.35
C LEU A 14 -16.81 -15.38 9.98
N SER A 15 -15.49 -15.28 10.16
CA SER A 15 -14.55 -16.37 9.88
C SER A 15 -14.46 -17.39 11.02
N PHE A 16 -14.80 -17.01 12.27
CA PHE A 16 -14.75 -17.89 13.45
C PHE A 16 -16.07 -18.64 13.73
N LEU A 17 -17.14 -18.33 13.00
CA LEU A 17 -18.46 -18.96 13.17
C LEU A 17 -18.69 -20.17 12.26
N CYS A 18 -17.63 -20.82 11.75
CA CYS A 18 -17.75 -22.13 11.10
C CYS A 18 -17.41 -23.24 12.11
N PRO A 19 -18.38 -23.81 12.85
CA PRO A 19 -18.14 -25.08 13.53
C PRO A 19 -17.93 -26.16 12.48
N ALA A 20 -16.92 -26.97 12.68
CA ALA A 20 -16.69 -28.19 11.91
C ALA A 20 -17.76 -29.22 12.30
N ASP A 21 -18.93 -29.11 11.71
CA ASP A 21 -19.95 -30.14 11.83
C ASP A 21 -19.72 -31.23 10.79
N ALA A 22 -19.17 -32.32 11.26
CA ALA A 22 -19.24 -33.62 10.60
C ALA A 22 -20.66 -34.11 10.70
N GLN A 23 -21.52 -33.81 9.72
CA GLN A 23 -22.64 -34.63 9.24
C GLN A 23 -23.65 -33.78 8.43
N GLY A 24 -23.64 -33.94 7.17
CA GLY A 24 -24.81 -34.20 6.30
C GLY A 24 -25.82 -33.07 5.98
N GLN A 25 -25.88 -31.91 6.64
CA GLN A 25 -26.78 -30.82 6.26
C GLN A 25 -26.06 -29.48 6.12
N LYS A 26 -25.91 -29.00 4.88
CA LYS A 26 -25.37 -27.68 4.57
C LYS A 26 -26.29 -26.58 5.11
N GLY A 27 -25.93 -25.93 6.19
CA GLY A 27 -26.64 -24.79 6.75
C GLY A 27 -26.69 -23.60 5.79
N PRO A 28 -27.54 -22.59 6.02
CA PRO A 28 -27.73 -21.43 5.13
C PRO A 28 -26.42 -20.60 4.95
N SER A 29 -25.55 -20.58 5.94
CA SER A 29 -24.22 -19.93 5.87
C SER A 29 -23.28 -20.62 4.87
N HIS A 30 -23.31 -21.96 4.78
CA HIS A 30 -22.55 -22.70 3.77
C HIS A 30 -23.03 -22.42 2.35
N ARG A 31 -24.35 -22.21 2.14
CA ARG A 31 -24.90 -21.88 0.83
C ARG A 31 -24.46 -20.49 0.35
N LEU A 32 -24.29 -19.54 1.26
CA LEU A 32 -23.78 -18.21 0.94
C LEU A 32 -22.29 -18.27 0.60
N LEU A 33 -21.48 -18.97 1.41
CA LEU A 33 -20.06 -19.18 1.14
C LEU A 33 -19.86 -19.98 -0.14
N ASP A 34 -20.62 -21.05 -0.38
CA ASP A 34 -20.58 -21.81 -1.63
C ASP A 34 -20.96 -20.95 -2.85
N LYS A 35 -21.84 -19.94 -2.71
CA LYS A 35 -22.16 -18.99 -3.78
C LYS A 35 -21.06 -17.98 -4.03
N ILE A 36 -20.42 -17.48 -2.98
CA ILE A 36 -19.32 -16.50 -3.04
C ILE A 36 -18.04 -17.19 -3.53
N LEU A 37 -17.81 -18.42 -3.06
CA LEU A 37 -16.61 -19.21 -3.35
C LEU A 37 -16.77 -20.15 -4.54
N ALA A 38 -18.00 -20.27 -5.09
CA ALA A 38 -18.19 -21.11 -6.28
C ALA A 38 -17.29 -20.58 -7.40
N PRO A 39 -16.33 -21.37 -7.89
CA PRO A 39 -15.56 -20.99 -9.07
C PRO A 39 -16.56 -20.60 -10.14
N SER A 40 -16.35 -19.45 -10.76
CA SER A 40 -17.28 -18.91 -11.75
C SER A 40 -17.56 -20.01 -12.79
N ARG A 41 -18.82 -20.46 -12.88
CA ARG A 41 -19.28 -21.55 -13.76
C ARG A 41 -18.98 -21.37 -15.24
N ALA A 42 -18.24 -20.34 -15.59
CA ALA A 42 -17.90 -19.90 -16.95
C ALA A 42 -16.43 -20.13 -17.33
N LEU A 43 -15.63 -20.86 -16.54
CA LEU A 43 -14.23 -21.11 -16.88
C LEU A 43 -14.14 -22.17 -18.00
N ASP A 44 -13.24 -21.90 -18.96
CA ASP A 44 -12.91 -22.89 -19.99
C ASP A 44 -12.01 -23.99 -19.39
N PRO A 45 -12.48 -25.23 -19.26
CA PRO A 45 -11.69 -26.31 -18.69
C PRO A 45 -10.46 -26.67 -19.51
N ASN A 46 -10.40 -26.25 -20.78
CA ASN A 46 -9.22 -26.43 -21.63
C ASN A 46 -8.13 -25.36 -21.35
N ALA A 47 -8.51 -24.23 -20.74
CA ALA A 47 -7.59 -23.15 -20.40
C ALA A 47 -7.20 -23.14 -18.93
N ILE A 48 -8.12 -23.49 -18.03
CA ILE A 48 -7.93 -23.39 -16.58
C ILE A 48 -8.30 -24.70 -15.92
N TYR A 49 -7.41 -25.22 -15.07
CA TYR A 49 -7.71 -26.31 -14.14
C TYR A 49 -8.08 -25.73 -12.77
N VAL A 50 -9.25 -26.12 -12.29
CA VAL A 50 -9.76 -25.73 -10.97
C VAL A 50 -9.62 -26.95 -10.04
N PRO A 51 -8.69 -26.94 -9.10
CA PRO A 51 -8.60 -28.01 -8.10
C PRO A 51 -9.82 -27.97 -7.18
N ALA A 52 -10.14 -29.09 -6.51
CA ALA A 52 -11.12 -29.08 -5.44
C ALA A 52 -10.71 -28.05 -4.37
N PRO A 53 -11.64 -27.26 -3.80
CA PRO A 53 -11.33 -26.32 -2.72
C PRO A 53 -10.62 -27.02 -1.59
N ARG A 54 -9.47 -26.50 -1.19
CA ARG A 54 -8.62 -27.06 -0.16
C ARG A 54 -8.06 -25.96 0.72
N TRP A 55 -7.71 -26.36 1.92
CA TRP A 55 -6.89 -25.52 2.75
C TRP A 55 -5.50 -25.38 2.15
N THR A 56 -4.97 -24.19 2.23
CA THR A 56 -3.59 -23.86 1.87
C THR A 56 -2.89 -23.27 3.07
N PHE A 57 -1.68 -23.75 3.32
CA PHE A 57 -0.76 -23.14 4.26
C PHE A 57 0.49 -22.75 3.50
N ALA A 58 1.02 -21.57 3.78
CA ALA A 58 2.29 -21.17 3.20
C ALA A 58 3.12 -20.34 4.18
N VAL A 59 4.44 -20.45 4.02
CA VAL A 59 5.42 -19.56 4.64
C VAL A 59 5.91 -18.60 3.58
N THR A 60 6.09 -17.34 3.97
CA THR A 60 6.60 -16.29 3.09
C THR A 60 7.88 -15.69 3.63
N GLY A 61 8.82 -15.42 2.73
CA GLY A 61 9.97 -14.57 2.95
C GLY A 61 9.84 -13.35 2.05
N ASP A 62 9.89 -12.16 2.63
CA ASP A 62 9.71 -10.92 1.89
C ASP A 62 10.97 -10.06 1.97
N LEU A 63 11.32 -9.46 0.83
CA LEU A 63 12.20 -8.30 0.76
C LEU A 63 11.32 -7.08 0.53
N ARG A 64 11.44 -6.07 1.37
CA ARG A 64 10.58 -4.90 1.35
C ARG A 64 11.37 -3.62 1.48
N GLN A 65 10.92 -2.59 0.80
CA GLN A 65 11.35 -1.23 1.02
C GLN A 65 10.14 -0.32 0.91
N ALA A 66 9.96 0.53 1.91
CA ALA A 66 8.98 1.60 1.89
C ALA A 66 9.72 2.94 1.99
N SER A 67 9.28 3.92 1.24
CA SER A 67 9.76 5.29 1.36
C SER A 67 8.59 6.26 1.25
N PHE A 68 8.64 7.30 2.03
CA PHE A 68 7.76 8.44 1.95
C PHE A 68 8.63 9.68 1.74
N PHE A 69 8.30 10.44 0.73
CA PHE A 69 8.99 11.69 0.41
C PHE A 69 7.97 12.82 0.33
N GLN A 70 8.29 13.96 0.93
CA GLN A 70 7.45 15.14 0.89
C GLN A 70 8.31 16.37 0.67
N THR A 71 7.80 17.27 -0.16
CA THR A 71 8.35 18.61 -0.33
C THR A 71 7.29 19.64 -0.04
N GLN A 72 7.72 20.77 0.50
CA GLN A 72 6.89 21.94 0.72
C GLN A 72 7.65 23.17 0.24
N ASP A 73 6.99 23.94 -0.61
CA ASP A 73 7.49 25.20 -1.14
C ASP A 73 6.57 26.32 -0.66
N PHE A 74 7.13 27.33 0.00
CA PHE A 74 6.40 28.49 0.50
C PHE A 74 7.32 29.70 0.62
N SER A 75 6.77 30.88 0.88
CA SER A 75 7.54 32.08 1.16
C SER A 75 7.21 32.62 2.54
N LEU A 76 8.23 33.09 3.24
CA LEU A 76 8.07 33.78 4.53
C LEU A 76 8.51 35.25 4.38
N PRO A 77 7.79 36.20 4.99
CA PRO A 77 8.26 37.57 5.06
C PRO A 77 9.53 37.67 5.92
N SER A 78 10.59 38.16 5.35
CA SER A 78 11.83 38.47 6.05
C SER A 78 12.05 40.01 6.07
N ALA A 79 12.62 40.52 7.17
CA ALA A 79 12.89 41.90 7.32
C ALA A 79 14.40 42.18 7.17
N LYS A 80 14.78 43.09 6.29
CA LYS A 80 16.15 43.55 6.07
C LYS A 80 16.27 45.03 6.33
N LEU A 81 17.28 45.45 7.05
CA LEU A 81 17.63 46.85 7.16
C LEU A 81 18.42 47.28 5.90
N SER A 82 17.92 48.30 5.21
CA SER A 82 18.66 48.89 4.09
C SER A 82 19.91 49.61 4.63
N PRO A 83 20.88 49.90 3.78
CA PRO A 83 22.02 50.72 4.18
C PRO A 83 21.62 52.13 4.68
N SER A 84 20.42 52.60 4.31
CA SER A 84 19.81 53.85 4.80
C SER A 84 19.09 53.74 6.14
N GLY A 85 19.02 52.53 6.75
CA GLY A 85 18.32 52.28 8.01
C GLY A 85 16.82 52.05 7.86
N GLU A 86 16.29 51.94 6.64
CA GLU A 86 14.87 51.58 6.39
C GLU A 86 14.66 50.09 6.49
N LEU A 87 13.55 49.68 7.11
CA LEU A 87 13.14 48.30 7.18
C LEU A 87 12.48 47.89 5.85
N ILE A 88 13.15 47.02 5.11
CA ILE A 88 12.61 46.41 3.89
C ILE A 88 12.04 45.04 4.24
N ILE A 89 10.74 44.85 4.01
CA ILE A 89 10.11 43.55 4.11
C ILE A 89 10.11 42.92 2.73
N GLN A 90 10.72 41.76 2.61
CA GLN A 90 10.76 40.96 1.36
C GLN A 90 10.29 39.56 1.62
N GLU A 91 9.70 38.92 0.61
CA GLU A 91 9.37 37.51 0.67
C GLU A 91 10.61 36.65 0.41
N THR A 92 10.91 35.78 1.34
CA THR A 92 12.04 34.84 1.25
C THR A 92 11.49 33.45 0.97
N PRO A 93 11.92 32.82 -0.14
CA PRO A 93 11.49 31.47 -0.46
C PRO A 93 12.04 30.48 0.56
N VAL A 94 11.23 29.50 0.91
CA VAL A 94 11.60 28.37 1.78
C VAL A 94 11.23 27.09 1.08
N HIS A 95 12.19 26.21 0.97
CA HIS A 95 12.00 24.85 0.49
C HIS A 95 12.31 23.87 1.61
N LEU A 96 11.36 22.98 1.91
CA LEU A 96 11.54 21.93 2.87
C LEU A 96 11.28 20.59 2.21
N SER A 97 12.17 19.62 2.40
CA SER A 97 11.95 18.25 2.06
C SER A 97 12.08 17.35 3.28
N ALA A 98 11.19 16.37 3.40
CA ALA A 98 11.23 15.32 4.41
C ALA A 98 11.20 13.95 3.73
N ASN A 99 12.11 13.08 4.12
CA ASN A 99 12.25 11.75 3.54
C ASN A 99 12.31 10.68 4.64
N LEU A 100 11.26 9.89 4.73
CA LEU A 100 11.21 8.67 5.52
C LEU A 100 11.57 7.51 4.59
N ARG A 101 12.85 7.18 4.47
CA ARG A 101 13.32 6.10 3.62
C ARG A 101 13.70 4.89 4.45
N GLY A 102 12.91 3.80 4.32
CA GLY A 102 13.27 2.52 4.88
C GLY A 102 14.47 1.88 4.19
N LYS A 103 15.32 1.26 4.98
CA LYS A 103 16.32 0.32 4.46
C LYS A 103 15.61 -0.87 3.81
N LEU A 104 16.29 -1.59 2.94
CA LEU A 104 15.79 -2.86 2.44
C LEU A 104 15.66 -3.84 3.61
N GLY A 105 14.43 -4.11 4.01
CA GLY A 105 14.10 -5.00 5.11
C GLY A 105 13.79 -6.41 4.64
N THR A 106 14.10 -7.39 5.49
CA THR A 106 13.67 -8.78 5.34
C THR A 106 12.53 -9.06 6.29
N ALA A 107 11.49 -9.72 5.82
CA ALA A 107 10.36 -10.11 6.65
C ALA A 107 10.02 -11.59 6.46
N ALA A 108 9.45 -12.20 7.49
CA ALA A 108 8.85 -13.52 7.40
C ALA A 108 7.35 -13.43 7.70
N GLY A 109 6.60 -14.32 7.07
CA GLY A 109 5.17 -14.35 7.24
C GLY A 109 4.59 -15.75 7.11
N VAL A 110 3.32 -15.84 7.48
CA VAL A 110 2.50 -17.03 7.31
C VAL A 110 1.24 -16.68 6.57
N GLN A 111 0.77 -17.60 5.76
CA GLN A 111 -0.48 -17.47 5.02
C GLN A 111 -1.34 -18.70 5.24
N VAL A 112 -2.63 -18.46 5.45
CA VAL A 112 -3.66 -19.50 5.54
C VAL A 112 -4.76 -19.14 4.55
N GLY A 113 -5.14 -20.08 3.72
CA GLY A 113 -6.17 -19.86 2.71
C GLY A 113 -7.11 -21.05 2.54
N TYR A 114 -8.29 -20.75 2.02
CA TYR A 114 -9.26 -21.75 1.58
C TYR A 114 -9.87 -21.31 0.24
N GLY A 115 -9.66 -22.11 -0.80
CA GLY A 115 -10.08 -21.75 -2.16
C GLY A 115 -9.50 -20.40 -2.62
N ASP A 116 -10.36 -19.43 -2.88
CA ASP A 116 -9.99 -18.10 -3.35
C ASP A 116 -9.67 -17.10 -2.23
N LEU A 117 -9.95 -17.45 -0.97
CA LEU A 117 -9.66 -16.62 0.20
C LEU A 117 -8.26 -16.89 0.76
N CYS A 118 -7.61 -15.83 1.27
CA CYS A 118 -6.32 -15.94 1.94
C CYS A 118 -6.14 -14.84 2.97
N PHE A 119 -5.58 -15.20 4.11
CA PHE A 119 -5.12 -14.29 5.14
C PHE A 119 -3.62 -14.44 5.27
N SER A 120 -2.92 -13.32 5.41
CA SER A 120 -1.49 -13.34 5.67
C SER A 120 -1.11 -12.35 6.76
N LEU A 121 -0.10 -12.75 7.52
CA LEU A 121 0.54 -11.91 8.52
C LEU A 121 2.05 -12.04 8.33
N SER A 122 2.73 -10.91 8.30
CA SER A 122 4.19 -10.88 8.19
C SER A 122 4.79 -9.76 9.02
N LYS A 123 6.02 -10.01 9.49
CA LYS A 123 6.78 -9.12 10.36
C LYS A 123 8.23 -9.05 9.91
N ASN A 124 8.86 -7.89 10.04
CA ASN A 124 10.30 -7.73 9.82
C ASN A 124 11.10 -8.58 10.79
N LEU A 125 12.18 -9.19 10.28
CA LEU A 125 13.06 -10.10 11.02
C LEU A 125 14.25 -9.42 11.69
N GLY A 126 14.57 -8.19 11.35
CA GLY A 126 15.70 -7.47 11.91
C GLY A 126 15.78 -6.03 11.42
N GLY A 127 16.59 -5.22 12.12
CA GLY A 127 16.82 -3.81 11.84
C GLY A 127 16.11 -2.87 12.82
N GLU A 128 16.45 -1.61 12.74
CA GLU A 128 15.83 -0.52 13.51
C GLU A 128 14.41 -0.26 13.03
N ASP A 129 14.13 -0.61 11.76
CA ASP A 129 12.83 -0.42 11.13
C ASP A 129 11.85 -1.52 11.57
N THR A 130 10.69 -1.13 12.09
CA THR A 130 9.62 -2.08 12.39
C THR A 130 8.49 -1.93 11.40
N GLU A 131 8.24 -2.98 10.61
CA GLU A 131 7.09 -3.06 9.72
C GLU A 131 6.22 -4.26 10.07
N HIS A 132 4.94 -4.03 10.23
CA HIS A 132 3.92 -5.06 10.35
C HIS A 132 2.99 -4.96 9.16
N VAL A 133 2.75 -6.09 8.49
CA VAL A 133 1.80 -6.16 7.39
C VAL A 133 0.78 -7.24 7.66
N PHE A 134 -0.48 -6.85 7.59
CA PHE A 134 -1.61 -7.75 7.56
C PHE A 134 -2.27 -7.64 6.19
N SER A 135 -2.59 -8.76 5.56
CA SER A 135 -3.38 -8.75 4.33
C SER A 135 -4.50 -9.79 4.33
N PHE A 136 -5.56 -9.41 3.66
CA PHE A 136 -6.66 -10.27 3.26
C PHE A 136 -6.77 -10.22 1.74
N ASP A 137 -6.82 -11.39 1.12
CA ASP A 137 -6.88 -11.52 -0.33
C ASP A 137 -8.03 -12.44 -0.73
N TYR A 138 -8.87 -11.97 -1.64
CA TYR A 138 -9.79 -12.79 -2.41
C TYR A 138 -9.35 -12.74 -3.87
N GLN A 139 -8.92 -13.86 -4.41
CA GLN A 139 -8.39 -13.91 -5.78
C GLN A 139 -8.95 -15.11 -6.52
N SER A 140 -9.79 -14.85 -7.51
CA SER A 140 -10.34 -15.85 -8.44
C SER A 140 -9.74 -15.69 -9.85
N ALA A 141 -10.30 -16.36 -10.83
CA ALA A 141 -9.86 -16.21 -12.22
C ALA A 141 -10.10 -14.80 -12.76
N GLY A 142 -11.27 -14.21 -12.48
CA GLY A 142 -11.67 -12.93 -13.07
C GLY A 142 -11.71 -11.75 -12.12
N TYR A 143 -11.51 -11.99 -10.84
CA TYR A 143 -11.62 -10.94 -9.81
C TYR A 143 -10.47 -11.10 -8.82
N ALA A 144 -9.95 -9.98 -8.37
CA ALA A 144 -9.05 -9.93 -7.23
C ALA A 144 -9.43 -8.76 -6.34
N LEU A 145 -9.51 -9.01 -5.05
CA LEU A 145 -9.63 -8.00 -4.01
C LEU A 145 -8.52 -8.25 -3.02
N GLN A 146 -7.67 -7.26 -2.82
CA GLN A 146 -6.58 -7.29 -1.85
C GLN A 146 -6.75 -6.15 -0.88
N VAL A 147 -6.79 -6.47 0.40
CA VAL A 147 -6.83 -5.49 1.49
C VAL A 147 -5.55 -5.64 2.28
N GLN A 148 -4.78 -4.57 2.41
CA GLN A 148 -3.52 -4.56 3.15
C GLN A 148 -3.51 -3.43 4.16
N TYR A 149 -3.04 -3.72 5.35
CA TYR A 149 -2.65 -2.73 6.34
C TYR A 149 -1.17 -2.89 6.65
N PHE A 150 -0.44 -1.80 6.64
CA PHE A 150 0.93 -1.78 7.12
C PHE A 150 1.20 -0.58 8.01
N SER A 151 2.13 -0.77 8.93
CA SER A 151 2.67 0.27 9.79
C SER A 151 4.19 0.18 9.75
N TYR A 152 4.83 1.32 9.56
CA TYR A 152 6.26 1.43 9.39
C TYR A 152 6.80 2.55 10.29
N LEU A 153 7.89 2.31 10.99
CA LEU A 153 8.57 3.25 11.86
C LEU A 153 10.02 3.39 11.44
N ASN A 154 10.48 4.61 11.19
CA ASN A 154 11.88 4.91 10.92
C ASN A 154 12.21 6.38 11.20
N PRO A 155 13.46 6.74 11.52
CA PRO A 155 13.90 8.14 11.54
C PRO A 155 13.61 8.84 10.21
N VAL A 156 13.27 10.12 10.29
CA VAL A 156 12.99 10.97 9.14
C VAL A 156 14.21 11.83 8.85
N ASN A 157 14.76 11.71 7.65
CA ASN A 157 15.75 12.67 7.17
C ASN A 157 15.02 13.87 6.60
N TYR A 158 15.50 15.06 6.90
CA TYR A 158 14.96 16.30 6.38
C TYR A 158 16.08 17.18 5.83
N HIS A 159 15.73 17.99 4.86
CA HIS A 159 16.58 19.01 4.26
C HIS A 159 15.77 20.29 4.12
N GLN A 160 16.32 21.41 4.55
CA GLN A 160 15.69 22.72 4.50
C GLN A 160 16.63 23.73 3.85
N THR A 161 16.09 24.44 2.88
CA THR A 161 16.74 25.62 2.30
C THR A 161 15.89 26.84 2.60
N PHE A 162 16.52 27.87 3.14
CA PHE A 162 15.91 29.15 3.42
C PHE A 162 16.65 30.23 2.64
N GLY A 163 15.91 31.00 1.82
CA GLY A 163 16.48 32.02 0.95
C GLY A 163 17.07 31.48 -0.35
N GLU A 164 17.60 32.35 -1.16
CA GLU A 164 18.34 32.01 -2.39
C GLU A 164 19.84 32.01 -2.12
N GLU A 165 20.58 31.16 -2.84
CA GLU A 165 22.05 31.12 -2.75
C GLU A 165 22.65 32.48 -3.06
N GLY A 166 23.43 33.00 -2.12
CA GLY A 166 24.00 34.36 -2.21
C GLY A 166 23.22 35.43 -1.42
N ASP A 167 22.06 35.14 -0.87
CA ASP A 167 21.38 36.04 0.06
C ASP A 167 22.02 35.96 1.46
N TRP A 168 22.00 37.08 2.19
CA TRP A 168 22.59 37.17 3.55
C TRP A 168 21.92 36.22 4.56
N ALA A 169 20.67 35.85 4.31
CA ALA A 169 19.89 34.96 5.16
C ALA A 169 19.87 33.49 4.67
N TYR A 170 20.65 33.19 3.62
CA TYR A 170 20.71 31.85 3.08
C TYR A 170 21.14 30.83 4.13
N ARG A 171 20.34 29.78 4.27
CA ARG A 171 20.65 28.62 5.09
C ARG A 171 20.29 27.37 4.31
N ASP A 172 21.15 26.38 4.44
CA ASP A 172 20.98 25.05 3.86
C ASP A 172 21.35 24.03 4.94
N GLU A 173 20.35 23.31 5.46
CA GLU A 173 20.51 22.47 6.62
C GLU A 173 19.92 21.08 6.36
N ASP A 174 20.71 20.05 6.67
CA ASP A 174 20.30 18.65 6.72
C ASP A 174 20.15 18.20 8.16
N GLY A 175 19.15 17.34 8.41
CA GLY A 175 18.97 16.76 9.73
C GLY A 175 18.25 15.43 9.69
N MET A 176 18.15 14.82 10.85
CA MET A 176 17.43 13.57 11.08
C MET A 176 16.71 13.65 12.41
N THR A 177 15.46 13.16 12.45
CA THR A 177 14.68 13.12 13.69
C THR A 177 15.30 12.18 14.71
N GLU A 178 15.27 12.54 15.99
CA GLU A 178 15.71 11.69 17.10
C GLU A 178 14.73 10.54 17.32
N LYS A 179 13.42 10.86 17.26
CA LYS A 179 12.34 9.89 17.38
C LYS A 179 11.90 9.39 16.00
N PRO A 180 11.54 8.11 15.88
CA PRO A 180 11.09 7.57 14.60
C PRO A 180 9.76 8.19 14.16
N GLY A 181 9.71 8.63 12.91
CA GLY A 181 8.47 8.94 12.24
C GLY A 181 7.66 7.67 11.97
N GLN A 182 6.34 7.81 11.90
CA GLN A 182 5.43 6.70 11.66
C GLN A 182 4.67 6.88 10.35
N LEU A 183 4.68 5.85 9.53
CA LEU A 183 3.85 5.74 8.34
C LEU A 183 2.88 4.58 8.52
N ARG A 184 1.59 4.84 8.42
CA ARG A 184 0.53 3.83 8.40
C ARG A 184 -0.24 3.95 7.12
N SER A 185 -0.62 2.81 6.54
CA SER A 185 -1.45 2.84 5.35
C SER A 185 -2.38 1.64 5.29
N PHE A 186 -3.58 1.92 4.83
CA PHE A 186 -4.60 0.94 4.49
C PHE A 186 -4.83 1.01 2.99
N LEU A 187 -4.60 -0.10 2.31
CA LEU A 187 -4.70 -0.23 0.86
C LEU A 187 -5.80 -1.22 0.52
N VAL A 188 -6.64 -0.86 -0.43
CA VAL A 188 -7.60 -1.76 -1.04
C VAL A 188 -7.40 -1.72 -2.55
N ASP A 189 -6.97 -2.84 -3.11
CA ASP A 189 -6.85 -3.05 -4.56
C ASP A 189 -7.95 -3.99 -5.02
N ALA A 190 -8.72 -3.59 -6.01
CA ALA A 190 -9.71 -4.46 -6.65
C ALA A 190 -9.48 -4.50 -8.17
N PHE A 191 -9.48 -5.69 -8.74
CA PHE A 191 -9.22 -5.90 -10.16
C PHE A 191 -10.28 -6.79 -10.79
N TYR A 192 -10.62 -6.47 -12.04
CA TYR A 192 -11.49 -7.26 -12.90
C TYR A 192 -10.80 -7.59 -14.22
N ALA A 193 -10.74 -8.87 -14.56
CA ALA A 193 -10.19 -9.36 -15.83
C ALA A 193 -11.32 -9.66 -16.82
N PHE A 194 -11.31 -9.03 -17.99
CA PHE A 194 -12.36 -9.20 -19.01
C PHE A 194 -12.36 -10.60 -19.61
N ASN A 195 -11.17 -11.21 -19.79
CA ASN A 195 -11.02 -12.55 -20.35
C ASN A 195 -11.04 -13.65 -19.27
N ARG A 196 -11.91 -13.54 -18.28
CA ARG A 196 -11.97 -14.45 -17.12
C ARG A 196 -12.20 -15.91 -17.46
N ARG A 197 -12.68 -16.23 -18.68
CA ARG A 197 -12.92 -17.62 -19.10
C ARG A 197 -11.64 -18.39 -19.33
N THR A 198 -10.61 -17.73 -19.88
CA THR A 198 -9.35 -18.36 -20.29
C THR A 198 -8.13 -17.82 -19.56
N PHE A 199 -8.28 -16.77 -18.75
CA PHE A 199 -7.22 -16.13 -18.01
C PHE A 199 -7.50 -16.22 -16.51
N ALA A 200 -6.52 -16.73 -15.73
CA ALA A 200 -6.59 -16.83 -14.27
C ALA A 200 -5.54 -15.93 -13.62
N TYR A 201 -5.96 -14.76 -13.13
CA TYR A 201 -5.06 -13.80 -12.50
C TYR A 201 -4.30 -14.39 -11.30
N SER A 202 -4.99 -15.14 -10.44
CA SER A 202 -4.42 -15.69 -9.21
C SER A 202 -3.40 -16.83 -9.42
N ALA A 203 -3.34 -17.39 -10.63
CA ALA A 203 -2.59 -18.63 -10.90
C ALA A 203 -1.08 -18.49 -10.60
N ALA A 204 -0.47 -17.33 -10.88
CA ALA A 204 0.95 -17.11 -10.67
C ALA A 204 1.30 -16.76 -9.21
N TYR A 205 0.32 -16.22 -8.46
CA TYR A 205 0.56 -15.65 -7.13
C TYR A 205 0.20 -16.60 -5.99
N ARG A 206 -0.83 -17.44 -6.18
CA ARG A 206 -1.41 -18.23 -5.09
C ARG A 206 -1.43 -19.73 -5.35
N GLY A 207 -1.48 -20.16 -6.61
CA GLY A 207 -1.60 -21.57 -6.95
C GLY A 207 -2.94 -22.22 -6.52
N ASN A 208 -4.00 -21.41 -6.40
CA ASN A 208 -5.37 -21.87 -6.17
C ASN A 208 -6.08 -22.24 -7.48
N LEU A 209 -5.64 -21.69 -8.59
CA LEU A 209 -6.04 -22.03 -9.96
C LEU A 209 -4.80 -22.32 -10.80
N PHE A 210 -4.95 -23.12 -11.84
CA PHE A 210 -3.85 -23.46 -12.73
C PHE A 210 -4.19 -23.12 -14.18
N GLN A 211 -3.41 -22.20 -14.73
CA GLN A 211 -3.46 -21.85 -16.13
C GLN A 211 -2.81 -22.98 -16.93
N LYS A 212 -3.55 -23.58 -17.89
CA LYS A 212 -3.05 -24.70 -18.73
C LYS A 212 -2.31 -24.22 -19.96
N ARG A 213 -2.65 -23.06 -20.48
CA ARG A 213 -2.07 -22.43 -21.68
C ARG A 213 -1.90 -20.94 -21.47
N SER A 214 -0.95 -20.35 -22.13
CA SER A 214 -0.71 -18.91 -22.08
C SER A 214 -1.96 -18.13 -22.51
N ALA A 215 -2.29 -17.09 -21.76
CA ALA A 215 -3.43 -16.23 -22.02
C ALA A 215 -3.21 -14.86 -21.40
N GLY A 216 -3.86 -13.85 -21.95
CA GLY A 216 -3.86 -12.50 -21.43
C GLY A 216 -5.26 -11.94 -21.28
N SER A 217 -5.36 -10.85 -20.54
CA SER A 217 -6.60 -10.13 -20.33
C SER A 217 -6.37 -8.65 -20.20
N TRP A 218 -7.21 -7.86 -20.81
CA TRP A 218 -7.43 -6.50 -20.36
C TRP A 218 -8.00 -6.53 -18.95
N MET A 219 -7.56 -5.59 -18.15
CA MET A 219 -7.97 -5.48 -16.75
C MET A 219 -8.48 -4.07 -16.47
N PHE A 220 -9.50 -4.00 -15.65
CA PHE A 220 -9.93 -2.79 -14.98
C PHE A 220 -9.56 -2.90 -13.51
N GLY A 221 -9.08 -1.81 -12.92
CA GLY A 221 -8.66 -1.80 -11.53
C GLY A 221 -9.16 -0.56 -10.79
N SER A 222 -9.39 -0.73 -9.50
CA SER A 222 -9.60 0.36 -8.57
C SER A 222 -8.66 0.22 -7.38
N LYS A 223 -8.19 1.33 -6.86
CA LYS A 223 -7.32 1.39 -5.69
C LYS A 223 -7.85 2.45 -4.73
N VAL A 224 -7.95 2.09 -3.46
CA VAL A 224 -8.25 3.00 -2.36
C VAL A 224 -7.05 3.01 -1.41
N ILE A 225 -6.59 4.19 -1.06
CA ILE A 225 -5.47 4.40 -0.15
C ILE A 225 -5.91 5.32 0.97
N LEU A 226 -5.72 4.88 2.20
CA LEU A 226 -5.84 5.71 3.39
C LEU A 226 -4.48 5.70 4.07
N GLY A 227 -3.76 6.81 4.02
CA GLY A 227 -2.42 6.96 4.57
C GLY A 227 -2.39 7.93 5.74
N GLU A 228 -1.52 7.68 6.70
CA GLU A 228 -1.19 8.58 7.78
C GLU A 228 0.33 8.61 7.94
N TYR A 229 0.90 9.79 7.85
CA TYR A 229 2.27 10.08 8.21
C TYR A 229 2.29 10.91 9.49
N ARG A 230 3.18 10.57 10.42
CA ARG A 230 3.29 11.25 11.71
C ARG A 230 4.75 11.38 12.11
N ILE A 231 5.14 12.58 12.53
CA ILE A 231 6.38 12.89 13.25
C ILE A 231 5.99 13.25 14.70
N ASP A 232 6.91 13.05 15.64
CA ASP A 232 6.70 13.51 17.01
C ASP A 232 6.63 15.05 17.00
N PRO A 233 5.65 15.67 17.66
CA PRO A 233 5.54 17.13 17.74
C PRO A 233 6.72 17.82 18.44
N GLU A 234 7.51 17.09 19.23
CA GLU A 234 8.71 17.62 19.90
C GLU A 234 9.93 17.70 18.97
N GLU A 235 9.88 17.07 17.79
CA GLU A 235 10.96 17.12 16.81
C GLU A 235 11.06 18.52 16.16
N GLU A 236 12.26 19.02 15.99
CA GLU A 236 12.52 20.34 15.43
C GLU A 236 11.88 20.51 14.05
N VAL A 237 11.99 19.50 13.18
CA VAL A 237 11.38 19.51 11.84
C VAL A 237 9.84 19.68 11.87
N ALA A 238 9.18 19.24 12.94
CA ALA A 238 7.74 19.41 13.09
C ALA A 238 7.34 20.87 13.28
N HIS A 239 8.25 21.70 13.83
CA HIS A 239 8.01 23.14 14.06
C HIS A 239 8.27 23.95 12.80
N TRP A 240 9.26 23.55 11.98
CA TRP A 240 9.65 24.31 10.79
C TRP A 240 8.52 24.39 9.76
N VAL A 241 7.67 23.38 9.73
CA VAL A 241 6.57 23.27 8.77
C VAL A 241 5.23 23.52 9.47
N ASN A 242 5.15 24.61 10.19
CA ASN A 242 3.90 24.99 10.87
C ASN A 242 3.40 23.92 11.85
N GLY A 243 4.31 23.18 12.47
CA GLY A 243 3.97 22.08 13.38
C GLY A 243 3.17 20.96 12.72
N GLN A 244 3.31 20.76 11.42
CA GLN A 244 2.59 19.71 10.67
C GLN A 244 3.13 18.32 11.01
N ALA A 245 3.03 17.94 12.27
CA ALA A 245 3.51 16.65 12.74
C ALA A 245 2.66 15.46 12.26
N ARG A 246 1.46 15.71 11.73
CA ARG A 246 0.56 14.66 11.27
C ARG A 246 -0.10 15.01 9.96
N GLN A 247 0.00 14.11 9.01
CA GLN A 247 -0.66 14.23 7.72
C GLN A 247 -1.46 12.97 7.42
N THR A 248 -2.63 13.15 6.83
CA THR A 248 -3.47 12.05 6.38
C THR A 248 -3.85 12.24 4.93
N THR A 249 -3.81 11.16 4.16
CA THR A 249 -4.23 11.14 2.76
C THR A 249 -5.34 10.13 2.55
N ALA A 250 -6.33 10.48 1.74
CA ALA A 250 -7.35 9.56 1.26
C ALA A 250 -7.44 9.69 -0.25
N GLN A 251 -7.20 8.59 -0.96
CA GLN A 251 -7.16 8.58 -2.42
C GLN A 251 -8.02 7.45 -2.97
N VAL A 252 -8.68 7.73 -4.09
CA VAL A 252 -9.39 6.73 -4.89
C VAL A 252 -8.94 6.87 -6.34
N SER A 253 -8.43 5.77 -6.88
CA SER A 253 -7.91 5.70 -8.25
C SER A 253 -8.65 4.63 -9.03
N LEU A 254 -8.87 4.89 -10.32
CA LEU A 254 -9.40 3.95 -11.29
C LEU A 254 -8.43 3.85 -12.46
N GLY A 255 -8.32 2.66 -13.03
CA GLY A 255 -7.42 2.47 -14.16
C GLY A 255 -7.72 1.23 -14.97
N GLY A 256 -7.03 1.14 -16.09
CA GLY A 256 -7.08 -0.01 -16.97
C GLY A 256 -5.70 -0.36 -17.49
N GLY A 257 -5.51 -1.63 -17.76
CA GLY A 257 -4.24 -2.11 -18.23
C GLY A 257 -4.31 -3.54 -18.74
N TYR A 258 -3.19 -4.22 -18.74
CA TYR A 258 -3.10 -5.55 -19.29
C TYR A 258 -2.34 -6.49 -18.34
N SER A 259 -2.77 -7.73 -18.29
CA SER A 259 -2.08 -8.81 -17.59
C SER A 259 -1.94 -10.02 -18.51
N TYR A 260 -0.78 -10.66 -18.47
CA TYR A 260 -0.47 -11.80 -19.31
C TYR A 260 0.14 -12.94 -18.48
N ASN A 261 -0.40 -14.14 -18.64
CA ASN A 261 0.13 -15.39 -18.12
C ASN A 261 0.85 -16.15 -19.24
N LEU A 262 2.15 -16.27 -19.12
CA LEU A 262 2.95 -17.19 -19.91
C LEU A 262 3.01 -18.52 -19.18
N VAL A 263 2.63 -19.61 -19.85
CA VAL A 263 2.65 -20.99 -19.31
C VAL A 263 3.62 -21.83 -20.15
N PRO A 264 4.91 -21.87 -19.78
CA PRO A 264 5.88 -22.69 -20.49
C PRO A 264 5.62 -24.19 -20.36
N PHE A 265 5.03 -24.58 -19.23
CA PHE A 265 4.80 -25.99 -18.95
C PHE A 265 3.56 -26.21 -18.07
N HIS A 266 2.71 -27.17 -18.47
CA HIS A 266 1.59 -27.66 -17.66
C HIS A 266 1.39 -29.16 -17.88
N ARG A 267 1.24 -29.90 -16.76
CA ARG A 267 0.83 -31.31 -16.76
C ARG A 267 -0.35 -31.48 -15.80
N GLN A 268 -1.44 -32.07 -16.30
CA GLN A 268 -2.63 -32.33 -15.48
C GLN A 268 -2.37 -33.43 -14.45
N PRO A 269 -3.06 -33.38 -13.30
CA PRO A 269 -3.04 -34.48 -12.35
C PRO A 269 -3.71 -35.72 -12.95
N TYR A 270 -3.24 -36.88 -12.56
CA TYR A 270 -3.80 -38.19 -12.97
C TYR A 270 -4.47 -38.94 -11.81
N ALA A 271 -4.37 -38.44 -10.57
CA ALA A 271 -4.93 -39.04 -9.39
C ALA A 271 -5.38 -37.97 -8.37
N GLU A 272 -6.07 -38.42 -7.33
CA GLU A 272 -6.47 -37.55 -6.21
C GLU A 272 -5.30 -36.82 -5.57
N ARG A 273 -5.62 -35.71 -4.87
CA ARG A 273 -4.65 -34.81 -4.22
C ARG A 273 -3.59 -34.28 -5.17
N ASP A 274 -4.01 -33.97 -6.42
CA ASP A 274 -3.17 -33.36 -7.44
C ASP A 274 -1.89 -34.14 -7.81
N LYS A 275 -1.89 -35.46 -7.60
CA LYS A 275 -0.74 -36.31 -8.02
C LYS A 275 -0.46 -36.18 -9.51
N GLY A 276 0.79 -35.87 -9.85
CA GLY A 276 1.24 -35.66 -11.22
C GLY A 276 1.03 -34.24 -11.75
N LEU A 277 0.35 -33.36 -11.00
CA LEU A 277 0.24 -31.96 -11.37
C LEU A 277 1.62 -31.30 -11.41
N ARG A 278 1.93 -30.68 -12.54
CA ARG A 278 3.10 -29.80 -12.69
C ARG A 278 2.68 -28.57 -13.48
N ASN A 279 3.01 -27.41 -12.99
CA ASN A 279 2.69 -26.17 -13.65
C ASN A 279 3.79 -25.14 -13.43
N LEU A 280 4.25 -24.50 -14.50
CA LEU A 280 5.11 -23.33 -14.46
C LEU A 280 4.38 -22.19 -15.14
N ILE A 281 4.27 -21.07 -14.44
CA ILE A 281 3.56 -19.88 -14.91
C ILE A 281 4.37 -18.64 -14.59
N ILE A 282 4.37 -17.69 -15.53
CA ILE A 282 4.95 -16.36 -15.36
C ILE A 282 3.86 -15.36 -15.67
N ASN A 283 3.56 -14.46 -14.75
CA ASN A 283 2.60 -13.37 -14.93
C ASN A 283 3.31 -12.03 -14.98
N LEU A 284 2.84 -11.17 -15.89
CA LEU A 284 3.19 -9.75 -15.97
C LEU A 284 1.90 -8.96 -15.97
N THR A 285 1.81 -7.99 -15.07
CA THR A 285 0.65 -7.09 -14.94
C THR A 285 1.12 -5.65 -14.87
N PHE A 286 0.50 -4.78 -15.69
CA PHE A 286 0.73 -3.34 -15.64
C PHE A 286 -0.61 -2.60 -15.82
N LEU A 287 -0.95 -1.77 -14.83
CA LEU A 287 -2.19 -0.98 -14.81
C LEU A 287 -1.88 0.48 -14.44
N PRO A 288 -1.83 1.40 -15.40
CA PRO A 288 -1.89 2.83 -15.11
C PRO A 288 -3.27 3.19 -14.54
N MET A 289 -3.27 4.10 -13.57
CA MET A 289 -4.46 4.53 -12.84
C MET A 289 -4.50 6.04 -12.71
N VAL A 290 -5.70 6.61 -12.78
CA VAL A 290 -5.95 8.03 -12.53
C VAL A 290 -6.62 8.15 -11.16
N THR A 291 -6.05 8.98 -10.30
CA THR A 291 -6.62 9.33 -9.00
C THR A 291 -7.60 10.46 -9.20
N PHE A 292 -8.89 10.17 -9.08
CA PHE A 292 -9.97 11.16 -9.26
C PHE A 292 -10.45 11.76 -7.94
N PHE A 293 -10.20 11.08 -6.82
CA PHE A 293 -10.42 11.60 -5.49
C PHE A 293 -9.09 11.60 -4.74
N ASN A 294 -8.67 12.77 -4.28
CA ASN A 294 -7.43 12.96 -3.55
C ASN A 294 -7.67 14.01 -2.47
N GLN A 295 -7.83 13.57 -1.24
CA GLN A 295 -8.00 14.44 -0.09
C GLN A 295 -6.76 14.36 0.78
N PHE A 296 -6.26 15.51 1.15
CA PHE A 296 -5.12 15.68 2.02
C PHE A 296 -5.55 16.47 3.27
N SER A 297 -5.05 16.06 4.43
CA SER A 297 -5.29 16.78 5.68
C SER A 297 -3.99 16.83 6.47
N SER A 298 -3.60 18.02 6.89
CA SER A 298 -2.50 18.24 7.81
C SER A 298 -3.01 18.68 9.19
N THR A 299 -2.26 18.37 10.24
CA THR A 299 -2.55 18.78 11.61
C THR A 299 -1.30 19.43 12.18
N ALA A 300 -1.42 20.70 12.58
CA ALA A 300 -0.36 21.46 13.23
C ALA A 300 -0.42 21.31 14.75
N TYR A 301 0.75 21.32 15.40
CA TYR A 301 0.94 21.24 16.85
C TYR A 301 1.93 22.33 17.24
N ASN A 302 1.47 23.58 17.32
CA ASN A 302 2.34 24.76 17.51
C ASN A 302 2.23 25.37 18.89
N ASP A 303 1.26 24.96 19.68
CA ASP A 303 0.99 25.56 20.99
C ASP A 303 1.60 24.69 22.09
N LEU A 304 2.52 25.27 22.88
CA LEU A 304 3.20 24.59 23.98
C LEU A 304 2.53 24.97 25.31
N GLU A 305 1.58 24.18 25.73
CA GLU A 305 0.94 24.33 27.05
C GLU A 305 1.53 23.31 28.03
N ASN A 306 2.09 23.83 29.17
CA ASN A 306 2.67 22.97 30.22
C ASN A 306 3.71 21.94 29.73
N GLY A 307 4.50 22.25 28.70
CA GLY A 307 5.50 21.34 28.14
C GLY A 307 4.92 20.29 27.19
N VAL A 308 3.66 20.42 26.80
CA VAL A 308 3.01 19.52 25.84
C VAL A 308 2.53 20.33 24.64
N TYR A 309 2.93 19.88 23.43
CA TYR A 309 2.44 20.50 22.19
C TYR A 309 0.98 20.16 21.95
N THR A 310 0.14 21.20 21.89
CA THR A 310 -1.30 21.07 21.64
C THR A 310 -1.59 21.31 20.16
N ARG A 311 -2.66 20.67 19.68
CA ARG A 311 -3.15 20.83 18.33
C ARG A 311 -3.73 22.23 18.14
N VAL A 312 -3.16 22.99 17.20
CA VAL A 312 -3.61 24.36 16.88
C VAL A 312 -4.61 24.35 15.73
N ASP A 313 -4.34 23.59 14.66
CA ASP A 313 -5.17 23.62 13.46
C ASP A 313 -5.22 22.25 12.73
N LYS A 314 -6.28 22.11 11.92
CA LYS A 314 -6.44 21.00 10.99
C LYS A 314 -6.95 21.53 9.66
N ASP A 315 -6.08 21.53 8.68
CA ASP A 315 -6.45 21.87 7.31
C ASP A 315 -6.82 20.60 6.50
N VAL A 316 -7.86 20.70 5.70
CA VAL A 316 -8.35 19.63 4.82
C VAL A 316 -8.51 20.18 3.41
N ARG A 317 -7.74 19.66 2.47
CA ARG A 317 -7.72 20.13 1.09
C ARG A 317 -7.95 18.98 0.10
N ASN A 318 -8.48 19.32 -1.06
CA ASN A 318 -8.55 18.41 -2.19
C ASN A 318 -7.30 18.59 -3.05
N GLY A 319 -6.59 17.49 -3.26
CA GLY A 319 -5.41 17.49 -4.13
C GLY A 319 -5.76 17.48 -5.62
N LYS A 320 -4.76 17.75 -6.44
CA LYS A 320 -4.88 17.71 -7.91
C LYS A 320 -5.04 16.27 -8.41
N LEU A 321 -5.54 16.14 -9.64
CA LEU A 321 -5.58 14.87 -10.35
C LEU A 321 -4.16 14.30 -10.50
N GLN A 322 -3.96 13.03 -10.16
CA GLN A 322 -2.68 12.34 -10.16
C GLN A 322 -2.74 11.08 -11.02
N VAL A 323 -1.61 10.68 -11.56
CA VAL A 323 -1.46 9.41 -12.26
C VAL A 323 -0.61 8.49 -11.41
N ASN A 324 -1.13 7.32 -11.08
CA ASN A 324 -0.47 6.25 -10.34
C ASN A 324 -0.38 5.01 -11.22
N TYR A 325 0.33 3.98 -10.77
CA TYR A 325 0.32 2.70 -11.48
C TYR A 325 0.42 1.52 -10.50
N VAL A 326 0.02 0.35 -10.99
CA VAL A 326 0.27 -0.95 -10.38
C VAL A 326 1.08 -1.78 -11.35
N ALA A 327 2.27 -2.20 -10.93
CA ALA A 327 3.12 -3.12 -11.66
C ALA A 327 3.37 -4.37 -10.82
N ARG A 328 3.13 -5.55 -11.40
CA ARG A 328 3.33 -6.84 -10.72
C ARG A 328 3.96 -7.85 -11.66
N ILE A 329 4.86 -8.64 -11.11
CA ILE A 329 5.40 -9.83 -11.76
C ILE A 329 5.25 -11.02 -10.81
N GLY A 330 4.93 -12.19 -11.35
CA GLY A 330 4.83 -13.41 -10.57
C GLY A 330 5.38 -14.60 -11.35
N ILE A 331 6.12 -15.45 -10.66
CA ILE A 331 6.59 -16.73 -11.18
C ILE A 331 6.12 -17.81 -10.22
N GLY A 332 5.31 -18.74 -10.69
CA GLY A 332 4.77 -19.83 -9.89
C GLY A 332 5.18 -21.19 -10.44
N TYR A 333 5.71 -22.04 -9.60
CA TYR A 333 5.94 -23.45 -9.90
C TYR A 333 5.17 -24.33 -8.92
N THR A 334 4.42 -25.28 -9.47
CA THR A 334 3.66 -26.25 -8.67
C THR A 334 4.07 -27.66 -9.01
N TYR A 335 4.27 -28.47 -7.98
CA TYR A 335 4.53 -29.89 -8.07
C TYR A 335 3.62 -30.62 -7.10
N ASN A 336 2.64 -31.37 -7.62
CA ASN A 336 1.59 -32.00 -6.83
C ASN A 336 0.83 -30.98 -5.97
N GLN A 337 0.87 -31.15 -4.65
CA GLN A 337 0.25 -30.25 -3.68
C GLN A 337 1.16 -29.09 -3.24
N PHE A 338 2.44 -29.11 -3.60
CA PHE A 338 3.41 -28.09 -3.22
C PHE A 338 3.51 -26.99 -4.27
N SER A 339 3.70 -25.78 -3.84
CA SER A 339 3.91 -24.63 -4.71
C SER A 339 5.02 -23.72 -4.21
N VAL A 340 5.80 -23.21 -5.14
CA VAL A 340 6.79 -22.16 -4.92
C VAL A 340 6.39 -20.98 -5.80
N ASN A 341 6.20 -19.82 -5.21
CA ASN A 341 5.85 -18.61 -5.94
C ASN A 341 6.84 -17.50 -5.58
N LEU A 342 7.40 -16.87 -6.59
CA LEU A 342 8.18 -15.64 -6.46
C LEU A 342 7.37 -14.51 -7.09
N SER A 343 7.11 -13.46 -6.35
CA SER A 343 6.38 -12.30 -6.88
C SER A 343 7.05 -11.01 -6.47
N ALA A 344 7.00 -10.01 -7.35
CA ALA A 344 7.38 -8.66 -7.04
C ALA A 344 6.24 -7.72 -7.38
N SER A 345 6.02 -6.74 -6.53
CA SER A 345 5.02 -5.70 -6.72
C SER A 345 5.61 -4.35 -6.35
N ASN A 346 5.23 -3.35 -7.14
CA ASN A 346 5.50 -1.96 -6.86
C ASN A 346 4.18 -1.22 -6.70
N ASN A 347 4.06 -0.46 -5.62
CA ASN A 347 2.97 0.46 -5.38
C ASN A 347 3.58 1.84 -5.23
N ASP A 348 3.28 2.70 -6.18
CA ASP A 348 3.65 4.11 -6.17
C ASP A 348 2.38 4.95 -6.15
N TYR A 349 2.34 5.93 -5.27
CA TYR A 349 1.28 6.93 -5.25
C TYR A 349 1.81 8.27 -4.78
N SER A 350 1.41 9.30 -5.45
CA SER A 350 1.78 10.66 -5.16
C SER A 350 0.55 11.48 -4.77
N TYR A 351 0.76 12.53 -4.03
CA TYR A 351 -0.25 13.54 -3.75
C TYR A 351 0.34 14.93 -3.93
N GLN A 352 -0.51 15.86 -4.30
CA GLN A 352 -0.17 17.27 -4.38
C GLN A 352 -1.35 18.09 -3.88
N GLY A 353 -1.09 18.97 -2.94
CA GLY A 353 -2.09 19.86 -2.36
C GLY A 353 -1.51 21.24 -2.11
N ILE A 354 -2.39 22.19 -1.91
CA ILE A 354 -2.04 23.53 -1.45
C ILE A 354 -2.62 23.67 -0.05
N SER A 355 -1.81 24.01 0.94
CA SER A 355 -2.23 24.26 2.31
C SER A 355 -1.99 25.74 2.68
N SER A 356 -2.69 26.23 3.69
CA SER A 356 -2.39 27.51 4.30
C SER A 356 -1.34 27.32 5.40
N LEU A 357 -0.46 28.29 5.55
CA LEU A 357 0.54 28.35 6.60
C LEU A 357 0.26 29.56 7.48
N THR A 358 0.23 29.35 8.79
CA THR A 358 0.24 30.43 9.77
C THR A 358 1.42 30.23 10.70
N TYR A 359 2.39 31.14 10.68
CA TYR A 359 3.58 31.08 11.52
C TYR A 359 3.88 32.45 12.13
N GLY A 360 4.03 32.53 13.44
CA GLY A 360 4.45 33.77 14.12
C GLY A 360 3.56 35.00 13.84
N GLY A 361 2.27 34.82 13.55
CA GLY A 361 1.34 35.88 13.16
C GLY A 361 1.31 36.19 11.66
N PHE A 362 2.09 35.51 10.86
CA PHE A 362 2.04 35.57 9.40
C PHE A 362 1.21 34.41 8.84
N SER A 363 0.38 34.69 7.85
CA SER A 363 -0.42 33.72 7.13
C SER A 363 -0.03 33.71 5.67
N SER A 364 0.35 32.55 5.14
CA SER A 364 0.51 32.31 3.70
C SER A 364 -0.56 31.33 3.24
N ASP A 365 -1.37 31.74 2.27
CA ASP A 365 -2.49 30.92 1.76
C ASP A 365 -2.07 29.89 0.70
N ALA A 366 -0.78 29.80 0.38
CA ALA A 366 -0.31 29.02 -0.76
C ALA A 366 0.96 28.22 -0.47
N VAL A 367 0.91 27.30 0.50
CA VAL A 367 1.98 26.29 0.66
C VAL A 367 1.73 25.13 -0.28
N GLU A 368 2.52 24.98 -1.32
CA GLU A 368 2.46 23.83 -2.21
C GLU A 368 3.13 22.64 -1.54
N THR A 369 2.34 21.62 -1.22
CA THR A 369 2.83 20.36 -0.65
C THR A 369 2.75 19.28 -1.72
N LYS A 370 3.88 18.65 -2.01
CA LYS A 370 3.97 17.47 -2.88
C LYS A 370 4.51 16.31 -2.06
N GLY A 371 3.92 15.15 -2.22
CA GLY A 371 4.42 13.95 -1.56
C GLY A 371 4.28 12.73 -2.45
N SER A 372 5.15 11.78 -2.24
CA SER A 372 5.09 10.47 -2.86
C SER A 372 5.33 9.39 -1.83
N PHE A 373 4.62 8.30 -1.98
CA PHE A 373 4.85 7.07 -1.27
C PHE A 373 5.20 6.00 -2.28
N PHE A 374 6.30 5.34 -2.05
CA PHE A 374 6.79 4.24 -2.85
C PHE A 374 6.92 3.01 -1.96
N ARG A 375 6.35 1.89 -2.37
CA ARG A 375 6.53 0.62 -1.70
C ARG A 375 6.82 -0.48 -2.70
N TRP A 376 7.98 -1.07 -2.55
CA TRP A 376 8.39 -2.25 -3.29
C TRP A 376 8.40 -3.48 -2.38
N THR A 377 7.92 -4.59 -2.89
CA THR A 377 7.91 -5.86 -2.15
C THR A 377 8.22 -7.00 -3.13
N THR A 378 9.19 -7.84 -2.76
CA THR A 378 9.40 -9.13 -3.40
C THR A 378 9.12 -10.22 -2.38
N THR A 379 8.25 -11.16 -2.72
CA THR A 379 7.80 -12.24 -1.85
C THR A 379 8.17 -13.58 -2.45
N LEU A 380 8.89 -14.40 -1.70
CA LEU A 380 9.02 -15.83 -1.92
C LEU A 380 7.99 -16.55 -1.03
N ARG A 381 7.12 -17.33 -1.66
CA ARG A 381 6.07 -18.11 -0.99
C ARG A 381 6.30 -19.59 -1.20
N LEU A 382 6.37 -20.35 -0.11
CA LEU A 382 6.40 -21.81 -0.12
C LEU A 382 5.08 -22.30 0.44
N GLY A 383 4.26 -22.93 -0.38
CA GLY A 383 2.90 -23.31 -0.06
C GLY A 383 2.60 -24.80 -0.24
N MET A 384 1.67 -25.30 0.54
CA MET A 384 1.14 -26.65 0.46
C MET A 384 -0.39 -26.62 0.54
N ARG A 385 -1.06 -27.48 -0.27
CA ARG A 385 -2.51 -27.71 -0.25
C ARG A 385 -2.81 -29.06 0.38
N PHE A 386 -3.83 -29.14 1.21
CA PHE A 386 -4.24 -30.38 1.90
C PHE A 386 -5.75 -30.45 2.15
#